data_a2832109ac1eca7beb39af6b2bf31539
#
_entry.id   a2832109ac1eca7beb39af6b2bf31539
#
_cell.length_a   1.000
_cell.length_b   1.000
_cell.length_c   1.000
_cell.angle_alpha   90.00
_cell.angle_beta   90.00
_cell.angle_gamma   90.00
#
_symmetry.space_group_name_H-M   'P 1'
#
loop_
_entity.id
_entity.type
_entity.pdbx_description
1 polymer ?
#
loop_
_entity_poly.entity_id
_entity_poly.type
_entity_poly.pdbx_seq_one_letter_code
_entity_poly.pdbx_strand_id
1 'polypeptide(L)'
;MLNRLSRHCFCTATPRPWLFVGLGNPGDKYKGTRHNVGFELIDAFAESQGISMNTVHCKAIFGQGFVDEVPVFIAKPQTYMNLSGESTGPLAAYYKLPLNRVLVFHDDLDLPCGVLRLHHKGGHGSHNGDWEASWTNGSQSILAPKVQCNSPRTN
;
A
#
# COMPACT_ATOMS: atom_id res chain seq x y z
N MET A 1 15.13 36.61 -42.93
CA MET A 1 14.14 36.46 -41.82
C MET A 1 14.17 35.04 -41.33
N LEU A 2 14.87 34.83 -40.22
CA LEU A 2 15.02 33.49 -39.60
C LEU A 2 13.92 33.30 -38.55
N ASN A 3 12.97 32.43 -38.85
CA ASN A 3 11.89 32.02 -37.96
C ASN A 3 12.49 31.11 -36.88
N ARG A 4 12.70 31.63 -35.67
CA ARG A 4 13.02 30.84 -34.49
C ARG A 4 11.77 30.06 -34.08
N LEU A 5 11.69 28.81 -34.50
CA LEU A 5 10.78 27.83 -33.93
C LEU A 5 11.20 27.59 -32.47
N SER A 6 10.45 28.19 -31.56
CA SER A 6 10.54 27.91 -30.13
C SER A 6 10.20 26.43 -29.90
N ARG A 7 11.22 25.62 -29.67
CA ARG A 7 11.03 24.25 -29.15
C ARG A 7 10.57 24.37 -27.70
N HIS A 8 9.27 24.36 -27.52
CA HIS A 8 8.71 24.09 -26.19
C HIS A 8 9.02 22.64 -25.88
N CYS A 9 10.08 22.38 -25.16
CA CYS A 9 10.31 21.14 -24.47
C CYS A 9 9.22 21.02 -23.40
N PHE A 10 8.13 20.33 -23.72
CA PHE A 10 7.24 19.80 -22.69
C PHE A 10 8.01 18.69 -21.97
N CYS A 11 8.71 19.06 -20.94
CA CYS A 11 9.22 18.11 -19.95
C CYS A 11 7.99 17.57 -19.19
N THR A 12 7.30 16.59 -19.76
CA THR A 12 6.30 15.82 -19.03
C THR A 12 7.05 15.00 -18.00
N ALA A 13 7.18 15.55 -16.80
CA ALA A 13 7.70 14.78 -15.68
C ALA A 13 6.83 13.53 -15.54
N THR A 14 7.41 12.36 -15.73
CA THR A 14 6.71 11.09 -15.49
C THR A 14 6.11 11.12 -14.09
N PRO A 15 4.81 10.85 -13.93
CA PRO A 15 4.19 10.88 -12.62
C PRO A 15 4.93 9.92 -11.68
N ARG A 16 5.22 10.37 -10.47
CA ARG A 16 5.87 9.51 -9.47
C ARG A 16 4.94 8.36 -9.10
N PRO A 17 5.45 7.15 -9.02
CA PRO A 17 4.62 5.99 -8.68
C PRO A 17 4.05 6.05 -7.26
N TRP A 18 2.95 5.35 -7.06
CA TRP A 18 2.37 5.04 -5.76
C TRP A 18 2.72 3.61 -5.36
N LEU A 19 2.84 3.35 -4.07
CA LEU A 19 2.90 2.01 -3.50
C LEU A 19 1.65 1.77 -2.66
N PHE A 20 0.83 0.82 -3.06
CA PHE A 20 -0.35 0.35 -2.33
C PHE A 20 0.01 -0.93 -1.59
N VAL A 21 -0.20 -0.94 -0.28
CA VAL A 21 0.16 -2.05 0.59
C VAL A 21 -1.07 -2.56 1.32
N GLY A 22 -1.49 -3.78 1.04
CA GLY A 22 -2.53 -4.45 1.83
C GLY A 22 -1.91 -5.20 2.99
N LEU A 23 -2.36 -4.92 4.20
CA LEU A 23 -1.93 -5.63 5.39
C LEU A 23 -2.81 -6.83 5.68
N GLY A 24 -2.20 -7.88 6.20
CA GLY A 24 -2.86 -9.11 6.60
C GLY A 24 -1.86 -10.09 7.21
N ASN A 25 -2.38 -11.24 7.65
CA ASN A 25 -1.55 -12.33 8.12
C ASN A 25 -1.48 -13.42 7.05
N PRO A 26 -0.28 -13.91 6.71
CA PRO A 26 -0.12 -14.97 5.73
C PRO A 26 -0.60 -16.31 6.29
N GLY A 27 -1.05 -17.18 5.40
CA GLY A 27 -1.49 -18.54 5.70
C GLY A 27 -3.00 -18.75 5.56
N ASP A 28 -3.37 -19.97 5.18
CA ASP A 28 -4.75 -20.33 4.83
C ASP A 28 -5.75 -20.14 5.97
N LYS A 29 -5.29 -20.29 7.23
CA LYS A 29 -6.14 -20.11 8.42
C LYS A 29 -6.68 -18.69 8.58
N TYR A 30 -6.02 -17.70 7.98
CA TYR A 30 -6.44 -16.30 8.04
C TYR A 30 -7.20 -15.85 6.81
N LYS A 31 -7.23 -16.67 5.76
CA LYS A 31 -7.90 -16.35 4.51
C LYS A 31 -9.41 -16.20 4.75
N GLY A 32 -9.95 -15.11 4.25
CA GLY A 32 -11.37 -14.80 4.39
C GLY A 32 -11.77 -14.29 5.78
N THR A 33 -10.82 -14.05 6.69
CA THR A 33 -11.09 -13.39 7.97
C THR A 33 -11.06 -11.86 7.80
N ARG A 34 -11.76 -11.14 8.69
CA ARG A 34 -11.75 -9.67 8.68
C ARG A 34 -10.34 -9.07 8.80
N HIS A 35 -9.42 -9.75 9.48
CA HIS A 35 -8.04 -9.30 9.62
C HIS A 35 -7.22 -9.36 8.33
N ASN A 36 -7.73 -10.01 7.30
CA ASN A 36 -7.09 -10.08 5.99
C ASN A 36 -7.80 -9.22 4.93
N VAL A 37 -8.70 -8.34 5.34
CA VAL A 37 -9.42 -7.45 4.40
C VAL A 37 -8.45 -6.58 3.58
N GLY A 38 -7.29 -6.20 4.12
CA GLY A 38 -6.27 -5.48 3.37
C GLY A 38 -5.70 -6.31 2.20
N PHE A 39 -5.47 -7.61 2.41
CA PHE A 39 -5.05 -8.51 1.33
C PHE A 39 -6.12 -8.66 0.26
N GLU A 40 -7.38 -8.87 0.67
CA GLU A 40 -8.50 -9.03 -0.25
C GLU A 40 -8.77 -7.78 -1.07
N LEU A 41 -8.65 -6.61 -0.45
CA LEU A 41 -8.83 -5.34 -1.13
C LEU A 41 -7.74 -5.14 -2.20
N ILE A 42 -6.50 -5.46 -1.88
CA ILE A 42 -5.39 -5.39 -2.82
C ILE A 42 -5.54 -6.39 -3.96
N ASP A 43 -5.99 -7.61 -3.69
CA ASP A 43 -6.25 -8.60 -4.73
C ASP A 43 -7.36 -8.15 -5.68
N ALA A 44 -8.48 -7.67 -5.13
CA ALA A 44 -9.59 -7.14 -5.93
C ALA A 44 -9.17 -5.91 -6.75
N PHE A 45 -8.36 -5.03 -6.18
CA PHE A 45 -7.83 -3.87 -6.89
C PHE A 45 -6.91 -4.31 -8.03
N ALA A 46 -5.96 -5.22 -7.78
CA ALA A 46 -5.06 -5.74 -8.79
C ALA A 46 -5.83 -6.39 -9.96
N GLU A 47 -6.84 -7.20 -9.66
CA GLU A 47 -7.70 -7.83 -10.65
C GLU A 47 -8.45 -6.77 -11.47
N SER A 48 -9.04 -5.76 -10.83
CA SER A 48 -9.78 -4.69 -11.51
C SER A 48 -8.92 -3.88 -12.47
N GLN A 49 -7.63 -3.76 -12.20
CA GLN A 49 -6.66 -3.02 -13.02
C GLN A 49 -5.85 -3.94 -13.96
N GLY A 50 -6.10 -5.24 -13.95
CA GLY A 50 -5.35 -6.22 -14.75
C GLY A 50 -3.88 -6.33 -14.36
N ILE A 51 -3.54 -6.06 -13.10
CA ILE A 51 -2.17 -6.13 -12.59
C ILE A 51 -1.90 -7.52 -12.01
N SER A 52 -0.89 -8.21 -12.54
CA SER A 52 -0.50 -9.53 -12.06
C SER A 52 0.29 -9.44 -10.74
N MET A 53 -0.15 -10.21 -9.74
CA MET A 53 0.48 -10.34 -8.42
C MET A 53 1.23 -11.67 -8.31
N ASN A 54 2.30 -11.85 -9.09
CA ASN A 54 3.02 -13.11 -9.24
C ASN A 54 4.52 -13.04 -8.93
N THR A 55 5.01 -11.90 -8.50
CA THR A 55 6.42 -11.70 -8.15
C THR A 55 6.58 -11.62 -6.64
N VAL A 56 7.67 -12.16 -6.09
CA VAL A 56 8.02 -11.99 -4.68
C VAL A 56 9.18 -11.00 -4.60
N HIS A 57 8.98 -9.90 -3.85
CA HIS A 57 9.99 -8.88 -3.65
C HIS A 57 9.92 -8.31 -2.24
N CYS A 58 11.07 -8.18 -1.56
CA CYS A 58 11.16 -7.70 -0.17
C CYS A 58 10.17 -8.41 0.79
N LYS A 59 10.08 -9.72 0.75
CA LYS A 59 9.12 -10.52 1.54
C LYS A 59 7.65 -10.17 1.28
N ALA A 60 7.30 -9.61 0.11
CA ALA A 60 5.93 -9.34 -0.30
C ALA A 60 5.60 -10.03 -1.61
N ILE A 61 4.34 -10.43 -1.78
CA ILE A 61 3.79 -10.67 -3.11
C ILE A 61 3.59 -9.29 -3.74
N PHE A 62 4.13 -9.11 -4.92
CA PHE A 62 4.30 -7.80 -5.55
C PHE A 62 3.77 -7.81 -7.00
N GLY A 63 3.16 -6.71 -7.38
CA GLY A 63 2.75 -6.41 -8.74
C GLY A 63 3.05 -4.97 -9.09
N GLN A 64 3.17 -4.72 -10.39
CA GLN A 64 3.36 -3.37 -10.91
C GLN A 64 2.49 -3.14 -12.15
N GLY A 65 2.00 -1.93 -12.31
CA GLY A 65 1.16 -1.57 -13.43
C GLY A 65 0.85 -0.08 -13.44
N PHE A 66 -0.26 0.25 -14.09
CA PHE A 66 -0.73 1.62 -14.23
C PHE A 66 -2.20 1.71 -13.87
N VAL A 67 -2.57 2.80 -13.24
CA VAL A 67 -3.95 3.24 -13.12
C VAL A 67 -4.06 4.52 -13.95
N ASP A 68 -4.79 4.45 -15.06
CA ASP A 68 -4.69 5.43 -16.14
C ASP A 68 -3.23 5.61 -16.58
N GLU A 69 -2.65 6.79 -16.40
CA GLU A 69 -1.25 7.08 -16.73
C GLU A 69 -0.31 7.09 -15.50
N VAL A 70 -0.84 6.79 -14.32
CA VAL A 70 -0.08 6.82 -13.07
C VAL A 70 0.51 5.45 -12.78
N PRO A 71 1.84 5.30 -12.68
CA PRO A 71 2.45 4.03 -12.30
C PRO A 71 2.10 3.67 -10.85
N VAL A 72 1.75 2.41 -10.63
CA VAL A 72 1.36 1.89 -9.32
C VAL A 72 2.10 0.59 -9.03
N PHE A 73 2.65 0.51 -7.85
CA PHE A 73 3.16 -0.71 -7.23
C PHE A 73 2.15 -1.22 -6.22
N ILE A 74 1.96 -2.52 -6.18
CA ILE A 74 1.01 -3.17 -5.28
C ILE A 74 1.77 -4.23 -4.50
N ALA A 75 1.58 -4.29 -3.20
CA ALA A 75 2.28 -5.24 -2.35
C ALA A 75 1.39 -5.86 -1.27
N LYS A 76 1.57 -7.17 -1.05
CA LYS A 76 1.01 -7.91 0.07
C LYS A 76 2.17 -8.50 0.87
N PRO A 77 2.59 -7.88 1.98
CA PRO A 77 3.61 -8.41 2.86
C PRO A 77 3.28 -9.83 3.30
N GLN A 78 4.23 -10.75 3.16
CA GLN A 78 4.10 -12.15 3.61
C GLN A 78 4.71 -12.35 4.99
N THR A 79 4.78 -11.28 5.77
CA THR A 79 5.09 -11.25 7.19
C THR A 79 3.80 -11.15 7.99
N TYR A 80 3.83 -11.46 9.28
CA TYR A 80 2.71 -11.14 10.15
C TYR A 80 2.42 -9.64 10.14
N MET A 81 1.16 -9.26 10.39
CA MET A 81 0.71 -7.87 10.27
C MET A 81 1.58 -6.88 11.08
N ASN A 82 1.95 -7.24 12.30
CA ASN A 82 2.83 -6.44 13.16
C ASN A 82 4.28 -6.31 12.65
N LEU A 83 4.69 -7.12 11.67
CA LEU A 83 6.03 -7.11 11.07
C LEU A 83 6.00 -6.58 9.62
N SER A 84 4.90 -6.02 9.16
CA SER A 84 4.73 -5.57 7.76
C SER A 84 5.74 -4.50 7.34
N GLY A 85 6.27 -3.75 8.29
CA GLY A 85 7.35 -2.79 8.05
C GLY A 85 8.64 -3.41 7.54
N GLU A 86 8.95 -4.65 7.92
CA GLU A 86 10.13 -5.39 7.43
C GLU A 86 10.08 -5.67 5.91
N SER A 87 8.90 -5.65 5.35
CA SER A 87 8.65 -5.80 3.92
C SER A 87 8.48 -4.45 3.23
N THR A 88 7.62 -3.62 3.76
CA THR A 88 7.21 -2.37 3.10
C THR A 88 8.30 -1.30 3.13
N GLY A 89 9.07 -1.21 4.22
CA GLY A 89 10.19 -0.26 4.32
C GLY A 89 11.26 -0.50 3.25
N PRO A 90 11.84 -1.70 3.15
CA PRO A 90 12.79 -2.04 2.09
C PRO A 90 12.22 -1.86 0.68
N LEU A 91 10.94 -2.17 0.47
CA LEU A 91 10.29 -2.01 -0.82
C LEU A 91 10.19 -0.52 -1.23
N ALA A 92 9.73 0.35 -0.31
CA ALA A 92 9.67 1.78 -0.53
C ALA A 92 11.07 2.38 -0.77
N ALA A 93 12.08 1.93 -0.02
CA ALA A 93 13.47 2.35 -0.19
C ALA A 93 14.05 1.93 -1.55
N TYR A 94 13.80 0.70 -1.97
CA TYR A 94 14.26 0.17 -3.26
C TYR A 94 13.76 1.03 -4.44
N TYR A 95 12.48 1.38 -4.43
CA TYR A 95 11.87 2.23 -5.45
C TYR A 95 12.02 3.73 -5.18
N LYS A 96 12.76 4.12 -4.15
CA LYS A 96 13.01 5.53 -3.75
C LYS A 96 11.71 6.33 -3.61
N LEU A 97 10.69 5.70 -3.04
CA LEU A 97 9.39 6.32 -2.84
C LEU A 97 9.38 7.15 -1.56
N PRO A 98 8.93 8.40 -1.61
CA PRO A 98 8.66 9.16 -0.40
C PRO A 98 7.40 8.60 0.27
N LEU A 99 7.32 8.71 1.59
CA LEU A 99 6.28 8.09 2.39
C LEU A 99 4.86 8.56 2.07
N ASN A 100 4.71 9.79 1.61
CA ASN A 100 3.43 10.31 1.14
C ASN A 100 2.96 9.68 -0.20
N ARG A 101 3.73 8.76 -0.75
CA ARG A 101 3.39 7.94 -1.91
C ARG A 101 3.19 6.46 -1.55
N VAL A 102 3.15 6.15 -0.27
CA VAL A 102 2.80 4.81 0.24
C VAL A 102 1.42 4.88 0.86
N LEU A 103 0.49 4.09 0.37
CA LEU A 103 -0.88 4.00 0.88
C LEU A 103 -1.10 2.61 1.47
N VAL A 104 -1.48 2.55 2.75
CA VAL A 104 -1.64 1.30 3.49
C VAL A 104 -3.11 1.01 3.72
N PHE A 105 -3.54 -0.21 3.42
CA PHE A 105 -4.90 -0.72 3.61
C PHE A 105 -4.89 -1.77 4.73
N HIS A 106 -5.69 -1.56 5.75
CA HIS A 106 -5.83 -2.50 6.87
C HIS A 106 -7.24 -2.49 7.45
N ASP A 107 -7.57 -3.51 8.25
CA ASP A 107 -8.82 -3.59 8.97
C ASP A 107 -8.88 -2.58 10.13
N ASP A 108 -10.11 -2.15 10.44
CA ASP A 108 -10.41 -1.37 11.64
C ASP A 108 -11.72 -1.88 12.24
N LEU A 109 -11.61 -2.44 13.44
CA LEU A 109 -12.74 -3.05 14.14
C LEU A 109 -13.76 -2.03 14.64
N ASP A 110 -13.36 -0.78 14.78
CA ASP A 110 -14.22 0.30 15.29
C ASP A 110 -15.06 0.93 14.18
N LEU A 111 -14.81 0.60 12.91
CA LEU A 111 -15.58 1.09 11.79
C LEU A 111 -16.80 0.21 11.52
N PRO A 112 -17.96 0.81 11.16
CA PRO A 112 -19.07 0.05 10.61
C PRO A 112 -18.66 -0.71 9.34
N CYS A 113 -19.27 -1.87 9.13
CA CYS A 113 -19.03 -2.66 7.92
C CYS A 113 -19.33 -1.87 6.64
N GLY A 114 -18.43 -1.97 5.66
CA GLY A 114 -18.54 -1.28 4.38
C GLY A 114 -18.12 0.19 4.39
N VAL A 115 -17.66 0.70 5.53
CA VAL A 115 -17.13 2.06 5.63
C VAL A 115 -15.64 2.06 5.39
N LEU A 116 -15.17 2.96 4.54
CA LEU A 116 -13.75 3.26 4.33
C LEU A 116 -13.41 4.59 4.97
N ARG A 117 -12.29 4.66 5.67
CA ARG A 117 -11.77 5.89 6.26
C ARG A 117 -10.33 6.12 5.85
N LEU A 118 -10.04 7.29 5.32
CA LEU A 118 -8.68 7.71 5.01
C LEU A 118 -8.11 8.54 6.15
N HIS A 119 -6.98 8.12 6.68
CA HIS A 119 -6.22 8.88 7.68
C HIS A 119 -4.90 9.37 7.08
N HIS A 120 -4.64 10.67 7.19
CA HIS A 120 -3.39 11.29 6.75
C HIS A 120 -2.25 11.11 7.76
N LYS A 121 -2.57 10.84 9.02
CA LYS A 121 -1.62 10.58 10.12
C LYS A 121 -2.09 9.38 10.91
N GLY A 122 -1.14 8.58 11.41
CA GLY A 122 -1.41 7.35 12.11
C GLY A 122 -2.50 7.45 13.18
N GLY A 123 -3.49 6.59 13.09
CA GLY A 123 -4.44 6.26 14.12
C GLY A 123 -4.30 4.77 14.40
N HIS A 124 -4.28 4.41 15.68
CA HIS A 124 -4.18 3.01 16.11
C HIS A 124 -5.58 2.41 16.12
N GLY A 125 -6.18 2.10 14.98
CA GLY A 125 -7.40 1.29 15.04
C GLY A 125 -7.13 0.04 15.86
N SER A 126 -7.75 -0.15 17.00
CA SER A 126 -7.76 -1.31 17.95
C SER A 126 -6.65 -2.38 17.86
N HIS A 127 -5.67 -2.23 16.99
CA HIS A 127 -4.47 -3.05 16.88
C HIS A 127 -3.38 -2.48 17.77
N ASN A 128 -2.88 -3.28 18.69
CA ASN A 128 -1.73 -2.95 19.52
C ASN A 128 -0.58 -2.43 18.66
N GLY A 129 -0.19 -1.17 18.83
CA GLY A 129 0.63 -0.32 18.00
C GLY A 129 2.01 -0.79 17.53
N ASP A 130 2.31 -2.07 17.57
CA ASP A 130 3.63 -2.62 17.25
C ASP A 130 4.01 -2.55 15.77
N TRP A 131 3.03 -2.46 14.86
CA TRP A 131 3.34 -2.36 13.45
C TRP A 131 3.90 -0.99 13.04
N GLU A 132 3.57 0.09 13.76
CA GLU A 132 4.21 1.39 13.55
C GLU A 132 5.69 1.37 13.95
N ALA A 133 6.05 0.63 15.01
CA ALA A 133 7.43 0.48 15.45
C ALA A 133 8.30 -0.25 14.41
N SER A 134 7.73 -1.17 13.63
CA SER A 134 8.48 -1.91 12.61
C SER A 134 8.86 -1.06 11.38
N TRP A 135 8.25 0.13 11.23
CA TRP A 135 8.58 1.10 10.16
C TRP A 135 9.69 2.07 10.55
N THR A 136 10.14 2.04 11.78
CA THR A 136 11.20 2.91 12.28
C THR A 136 12.58 2.35 11.90
N ASN A 137 13.10 2.71 10.73
CA ASN A 137 14.54 2.77 10.55
C ASN A 137 15.08 3.96 11.34
N GLY A 138 15.35 3.72 12.64
CA GLY A 138 16.15 4.56 13.52
C GLY A 138 15.97 6.06 13.39
N SER A 139 14.82 6.62 13.71
CA SER A 139 14.55 8.00 14.14
C SER A 139 13.35 8.75 13.53
N GLN A 140 12.58 8.21 12.62
CA GLN A 140 11.36 8.87 12.15
C GLN A 140 10.20 7.88 12.01
N SER A 141 9.14 8.09 12.78
CA SER A 141 7.88 7.38 12.60
C SER A 141 7.31 7.69 11.20
N ILE A 142 7.22 6.66 10.38
CA ILE A 142 6.72 6.78 9.02
C ILE A 142 5.21 6.95 9.04
N LEU A 143 4.74 8.15 8.84
CA LEU A 143 3.33 8.47 8.71
C LEU A 143 2.88 8.31 7.24
N ALA A 144 2.67 7.06 6.82
CA ALA A 144 2.03 6.81 5.54
C ALA A 144 0.51 7.01 5.69
N PRO A 145 -0.18 7.58 4.69
CA PRO A 145 -1.64 7.62 4.67
C PRO A 145 -2.21 6.20 4.69
N LYS A 146 -3.30 6.00 5.42
CA LYS A 146 -3.92 4.71 5.69
C LYS A 146 -5.38 4.70 5.26
N VAL A 147 -5.80 3.61 4.64
CA VAL A 147 -7.23 3.33 4.40
C VAL A 147 -7.65 2.22 5.37
N GLN A 148 -8.56 2.57 6.23
CA GLN A 148 -9.17 1.63 7.18
C GLN A 148 -10.48 1.12 6.61
N CYS A 149 -10.74 -0.16 6.74
CA CYS A 149 -11.98 -0.78 6.28
C CYS A 149 -12.40 -1.90 7.24
N ASN A 150 -13.70 -2.17 7.29
CA ASN A 150 -14.24 -3.30 8.02
C ASN A 150 -15.12 -4.14 7.11
N SER A 151 -15.03 -5.46 7.25
CA SER A 151 -15.79 -6.42 6.46
C SER A 151 -16.83 -7.13 7.34
N PRO A 152 -18.04 -7.43 6.84
CA PRO A 152 -19.09 -8.12 7.57
C PRO A 152 -18.80 -9.60 7.82
N ARG A 153 -17.61 -10.09 7.54
CA ARG A 153 -17.32 -11.53 7.63
C ARG A 153 -17.30 -12.03 9.06
N THR A 154 -18.00 -13.10 9.25
CA THR A 154 -18.14 -13.86 10.49
C THR A 154 -16.82 -14.45 10.97
N ASN A 155 -16.71 -14.58 12.25
CA ASN A 155 -15.61 -15.22 13.00
C ASN A 155 -15.35 -16.64 12.53
#